data_a6a6fc4e3b4db0b64c9cd312350117fe
#
_entry.id   a6a6fc4e3b4db0b64c9cd312350117fe
#
_cell.length_a   1.000
_cell.length_b   1.000
_cell.length_c   1.000
_cell.angle_alpha   90.00
_cell.angle_beta   90.00
_cell.angle_gamma   90.00
#
_symmetry.space_group_name_H-M   'P 1'
#
loop_
_entity.id
_entity.type
_entity.pdbx_description
1 polymer ?
#
loop_
_entity_poly.entity_id
_entity_poly.type
_entity_poly.pdbx_seq_one_letter_code
_entity_poly.pdbx_strand_id
1 'polypeptide(L)'
;MRSKWIFCVILGLASAASAKDPKAYQTATILQMDSVPCGMVEKDAKSFSGEMLATDAGNKKTQEVLCQEYLLQAGRVIYRIRPRDEKHSVLLPLGEYAQFRLQKNKMLLRVENLDSKEREYTVVSMTPRSENSTADATTVHVNHLQ
;
A
#
# COMPACT_ATOMS: atom_id res chain seq x y z
N MET A 1 -23.26 -77.42 -1.02
CA MET A 1 -22.72 -76.42 -1.89
C MET A 1 -22.71 -75.10 -1.16
N ARG A 2 -21.59 -74.60 -0.70
CA ARG A 2 -21.45 -73.42 0.14
C ARG A 2 -20.90 -72.27 -0.69
N SER A 3 -21.78 -71.34 -1.05
CA SER A 3 -21.39 -70.13 -1.75
C SER A 3 -20.80 -69.12 -0.76
N LYS A 4 -19.48 -68.78 -0.94
CA LYS A 4 -18.77 -67.80 -0.16
C LYS A 4 -18.93 -66.44 -0.84
N TRP A 5 -19.68 -65.59 -0.23
CA TRP A 5 -19.80 -64.17 -0.63
C TRP A 5 -18.57 -63.42 -0.08
N ILE A 6 -17.75 -62.96 -0.98
CA ILE A 6 -16.60 -62.10 -0.67
C ILE A 6 -17.12 -60.66 -0.77
N PHE A 7 -17.28 -60.02 0.41
CA PHE A 7 -17.51 -58.56 0.49
C PHE A 7 -16.18 -57.86 0.33
N CYS A 8 -15.96 -57.24 -0.85
CA CYS A 8 -14.88 -56.29 -1.04
C CYS A 8 -15.30 -54.95 -0.45
N VAL A 9 -14.80 -54.64 0.74
CA VAL A 9 -14.92 -53.28 1.32
C VAL A 9 -13.85 -52.40 0.68
N ILE A 10 -14.27 -51.58 -0.27
CA ILE A 10 -13.41 -50.54 -0.87
C ILE A 10 -13.40 -49.37 0.11
N LEU A 11 -12.35 -49.24 0.93
CA LEU A 11 -12.06 -48.04 1.70
C LEU A 11 -11.63 -46.92 0.73
N GLY A 12 -12.56 -46.06 0.38
CA GLY A 12 -12.27 -44.82 -0.33
C GLY A 12 -11.52 -43.83 0.58
N LEU A 13 -10.21 -43.68 0.39
CA LEU A 13 -9.46 -42.58 0.98
C LEU A 13 -9.96 -41.28 0.32
N ALA A 14 -10.84 -40.58 1.01
CA ALA A 14 -11.15 -39.19 0.68
C ALA A 14 -9.93 -38.33 1.01
N SER A 15 -9.10 -38.08 0.03
CA SER A 15 -8.04 -37.05 0.10
C SER A 15 -8.72 -35.70 0.25
N ALA A 16 -8.78 -35.16 1.48
CA ALA A 16 -9.15 -33.78 1.73
C ALA A 16 -8.06 -32.90 1.13
N ALA A 17 -8.23 -32.49 -0.13
CA ALA A 17 -7.48 -31.41 -0.74
C ALA A 17 -7.79 -30.16 0.09
N SER A 18 -6.87 -29.74 0.96
CA SER A 18 -6.91 -28.43 1.59
C SER A 18 -6.85 -27.39 0.48
N ALA A 19 -8.03 -26.95 0.03
CA ALA A 19 -8.17 -25.78 -0.82
C ALA A 19 -7.62 -24.60 -0.01
N LYS A 20 -6.41 -24.16 -0.39
CA LYS A 20 -5.80 -22.94 0.13
C LYS A 20 -6.76 -21.82 -0.27
N ASP A 21 -7.48 -21.25 0.70
CA ASP A 21 -8.46 -20.20 0.48
C ASP A 21 -7.87 -19.17 -0.48
N PRO A 22 -8.50 -18.89 -1.63
CA PRO A 22 -8.06 -17.82 -2.48
C PRO A 22 -8.13 -16.56 -1.63
N LYS A 23 -6.96 -15.96 -1.36
CA LYS A 23 -6.87 -14.73 -0.55
C LYS A 23 -7.75 -13.69 -1.21
N ALA A 24 -8.91 -13.44 -0.64
CA ALA A 24 -9.92 -12.57 -1.21
C ALA A 24 -9.34 -11.16 -1.39
N TYR A 25 -9.42 -10.63 -2.61
CA TYR A 25 -9.11 -9.23 -2.88
C TYR A 25 -10.24 -8.34 -2.39
N GLN A 26 -9.88 -7.23 -1.80
CA GLN A 26 -10.78 -6.14 -1.45
C GLN A 26 -10.60 -5.02 -2.46
N THR A 27 -11.64 -4.21 -2.66
CA THR A 27 -11.59 -3.04 -3.53
C THR A 27 -11.40 -1.78 -2.70
N ALA A 28 -10.54 -0.88 -3.16
CA ALA A 28 -10.32 0.43 -2.60
C ALA A 28 -10.27 1.49 -3.70
N THR A 29 -10.53 2.74 -3.33
CA THR A 29 -10.32 3.91 -4.20
C THR A 29 -9.06 4.65 -3.75
N ILE A 30 -8.21 5.03 -4.69
CA ILE A 30 -7.02 5.83 -4.44
C ILE A 30 -7.44 7.29 -4.34
N LEU A 31 -7.40 7.87 -3.13
CA LEU A 31 -7.92 9.21 -2.88
C LEU A 31 -6.89 10.31 -3.15
N GLN A 32 -5.68 10.13 -2.64
CA GLN A 32 -4.66 11.17 -2.57
C GLN A 32 -3.27 10.58 -2.55
N MET A 33 -2.30 11.36 -3.01
CA MET A 33 -0.87 11.10 -2.88
C MET A 33 -0.20 12.29 -2.20
N ASP A 34 0.61 12.02 -1.20
CA ASP A 34 1.41 12.99 -0.47
C ASP A 34 2.89 12.66 -0.59
N SER A 35 3.73 13.69 -0.63
CA SER A 35 5.18 13.54 -0.47
C SER A 35 5.55 13.90 0.96
N VAL A 36 6.01 12.92 1.73
CA VAL A 36 6.32 13.10 3.14
C VAL A 36 7.80 12.86 3.43
N PRO A 37 8.41 13.58 4.37
CA PRO A 37 9.76 13.27 4.82
C PRO A 37 9.83 11.85 5.39
N CYS A 38 10.76 11.05 4.89
CA CYS A 38 10.90 9.65 5.34
C CYS A 38 12.31 9.25 5.72
N GLY A 39 13.26 10.15 5.61
CA GLY A 39 14.65 9.89 5.98
C GLY A 39 15.57 11.05 5.66
N MET A 40 16.82 10.89 6.04
CA MET A 40 17.90 11.79 5.69
C MET A 40 19.01 10.99 5.04
N VAL A 41 19.55 11.48 3.93
CA VAL A 41 20.71 10.91 3.26
C VAL A 41 21.88 11.87 3.42
N GLU A 42 22.98 11.35 3.95
CA GLU A 42 24.25 12.08 3.95
C GLU A 42 24.87 12.00 2.54
N LYS A 43 25.07 13.14 1.91
CA LYS A 43 25.84 13.25 0.67
C LYS A 43 27.21 13.76 1.00
N ASP A 44 28.24 13.01 0.64
CA ASP A 44 29.62 13.50 0.68
C ASP A 44 29.73 14.64 -0.34
N ALA A 45 29.78 15.87 0.17
CA ALA A 45 30.06 17.03 -0.67
C ALA A 45 31.58 17.09 -0.90
N LYS A 46 32.09 16.26 -1.81
CA LYS A 46 33.43 16.40 -2.33
C LYS A 46 33.50 17.65 -3.20
N SER A 47 34.13 18.68 -2.71
CA SER A 47 34.46 19.84 -3.52
C SER A 47 35.79 19.56 -4.25
N PHE A 48 35.81 19.84 -5.54
CA PHE A 48 37.03 19.62 -6.36
C PHE A 48 38.26 20.37 -5.83
N SER A 49 38.06 21.52 -5.22
CA SER A 49 39.11 22.30 -4.58
C SER A 49 39.58 21.75 -3.22
N GLY A 50 38.65 21.14 -2.45
CA GLY A 50 38.96 20.52 -1.16
C GLY A 50 39.75 19.22 -1.30
N GLU A 51 39.48 18.45 -2.36
CA GLU A 51 40.21 17.22 -2.68
C GLU A 51 41.66 17.51 -3.03
N MET A 52 41.91 18.65 -3.68
CA MET A 52 43.27 19.08 -4.05
C MET A 52 44.11 19.61 -2.86
N LEU A 53 43.46 20.07 -1.80
CA LEU A 53 44.08 20.64 -0.62
C LEU A 53 44.04 19.73 0.62
N ALA A 54 43.50 18.52 0.49
CA ALA A 54 43.26 17.56 1.59
C ALA A 54 42.52 18.16 2.81
N THR A 55 41.71 19.20 2.59
CA THR A 55 40.96 19.93 3.63
C THR A 55 39.50 19.54 3.74
N ASP A 56 39.03 18.57 2.96
CA ASP A 56 37.63 18.11 2.95
C ASP A 56 37.24 17.19 4.13
N ALA A 57 37.85 17.41 5.29
CA ALA A 57 37.44 16.73 6.49
C ALA A 57 36.13 17.38 7.02
N GLY A 58 34.99 16.93 6.54
CA GLY A 58 33.77 17.05 7.31
C GLY A 58 32.56 17.82 6.78
N ASN A 59 32.52 18.26 5.53
CA ASN A 59 31.32 18.89 4.99
C ASN A 59 30.32 17.84 4.48
N LYS A 60 29.73 17.07 5.40
CA LYS A 60 28.58 16.20 5.11
C LYS A 60 27.35 17.06 4.98
N LYS A 61 26.78 17.11 3.78
CA LYS A 61 25.47 17.72 3.56
C LYS A 61 24.39 16.69 3.76
N THR A 62 23.54 16.90 4.75
CA THR A 62 22.34 16.09 4.98
C THR A 62 21.25 16.58 4.06
N GLN A 63 20.68 15.68 3.27
CA GLN A 63 19.53 15.96 2.41
C GLN A 63 18.34 15.14 2.90
N GLU A 64 17.21 15.82 3.09
CA GLU A 64 15.94 15.17 3.39
C GLU A 64 15.47 14.36 2.18
N VAL A 65 15.02 13.12 2.43
CA VAL A 65 14.44 12.23 1.44
C VAL A 65 12.94 12.29 1.58
N LEU A 66 12.25 12.53 0.47
CA LEU A 66 10.79 12.50 0.39
C LEU A 66 10.32 11.15 -0.15
N CYS A 67 9.38 10.53 0.53
CA CYS A 67 8.71 9.32 0.12
C CYS A 67 7.28 9.62 -0.32
N GLN A 68 6.79 8.85 -1.27
CA GLN A 68 5.39 8.92 -1.69
C GLN A 68 4.52 8.12 -0.72
N GLU A 69 3.44 8.71 -0.25
CA GLU A 69 2.39 8.03 0.49
C GLU A 69 1.06 8.20 -0.22
N TYR A 70 0.25 7.15 -0.19
CA TYR A 70 -1.09 7.14 -0.79
C TYR A 70 -2.14 6.92 0.29
N LEU A 71 -3.27 7.61 0.15
CA LEU A 71 -4.48 7.34 0.92
C LEU A 71 -5.44 6.52 0.07
N LEU A 72 -5.81 5.34 0.59
CA LEU A 72 -6.78 4.44 -0.03
C LEU A 72 -8.00 4.32 0.86
N GLN A 73 -9.18 4.47 0.27
CA GLN A 73 -10.44 4.22 0.95
C GLN A 73 -10.98 2.84 0.57
N ALA A 74 -11.12 1.98 1.56
CA ALA A 74 -11.78 0.69 1.44
C ALA A 74 -12.95 0.60 2.41
N GLY A 75 -14.17 0.77 1.93
CA GLY A 75 -15.36 0.85 2.77
C GLY A 75 -15.26 1.97 3.80
N ARG A 76 -15.26 1.59 5.09
CA ARG A 76 -15.17 2.53 6.22
C ARG A 76 -13.74 2.75 6.74
N VAL A 77 -12.73 2.26 6.06
CA VAL A 77 -11.34 2.37 6.48
C VAL A 77 -10.54 3.15 5.46
N ILE A 78 -9.73 4.09 5.94
CA ILE A 78 -8.73 4.80 5.15
C ILE A 78 -7.38 4.22 5.53
N TYR A 79 -6.69 3.68 4.53
CA TYR A 79 -5.33 3.16 4.65
C TYR A 79 -4.36 4.21 4.15
N ARG A 80 -3.32 4.48 4.92
CA ARG A 80 -2.14 5.21 4.46
C ARG A 80 -1.07 4.18 4.13
N ILE A 81 -0.61 4.18 2.90
CA ILE A 81 0.36 3.21 2.40
C ILE A 81 1.55 3.88 1.75
N ARG A 82 2.70 3.22 1.82
CA ARG A 82 3.97 3.67 1.21
C ARG A 82 4.52 2.56 0.31
N PRO A 83 5.00 2.86 -0.93
CA PRO A 83 5.68 1.88 -1.75
C PRO A 83 6.85 1.24 -0.99
N ARG A 84 7.00 -0.06 -1.10
CA ARG A 84 8.11 -0.76 -0.48
C ARG A 84 9.40 -0.65 -1.30
N ASP A 85 9.26 -0.63 -2.62
CA ASP A 85 10.33 -0.32 -3.55
C ASP A 85 10.24 1.16 -3.95
N GLU A 86 11.00 1.99 -3.24
CA GLU A 86 11.01 3.44 -3.50
C GLU A 86 11.76 3.80 -4.78
N LYS A 87 12.73 2.98 -5.19
CA LYS A 87 13.56 3.26 -6.38
C LYS A 87 12.80 3.06 -7.68
N HIS A 88 11.85 2.12 -7.70
CA HIS A 88 11.05 1.79 -8.87
C HIS A 88 9.56 2.02 -8.59
N SER A 89 9.26 3.01 -7.75
CA SER A 89 7.88 3.35 -7.45
C SER A 89 7.18 3.88 -8.70
N VAL A 90 5.98 3.34 -8.95
CA VAL A 90 5.12 3.78 -10.03
C VAL A 90 4.04 4.67 -9.44
N LEU A 91 3.79 5.81 -10.08
CA LEU A 91 2.71 6.70 -9.67
C LEU A 91 1.35 6.03 -9.89
N LEU A 92 0.57 5.93 -8.81
CA LEU A 92 -0.78 5.41 -8.87
C LEU A 92 -1.74 6.50 -9.34
N PRO A 93 -2.66 6.19 -10.26
CA PRO A 93 -3.67 7.14 -10.72
C PRO A 93 -4.66 7.44 -9.60
N LEU A 94 -4.92 8.73 -9.33
CA LEU A 94 -5.86 9.16 -8.32
C LEU A 94 -7.30 9.01 -8.81
N GLY A 95 -8.22 8.68 -7.90
CA GLY A 95 -9.62 8.45 -8.21
C GLY A 95 -9.93 7.06 -8.76
N GLU A 96 -8.92 6.27 -9.10
CA GLU A 96 -9.09 4.93 -9.67
C GLU A 96 -9.32 3.86 -8.61
N TYR A 97 -9.95 2.77 -9.05
CA TYR A 97 -10.15 1.59 -8.22
C TYR A 97 -8.91 0.72 -8.23
N ALA A 98 -8.56 0.24 -7.06
CA ALA A 98 -7.48 -0.70 -6.87
C ALA A 98 -8.01 -1.94 -6.15
N GLN A 99 -7.47 -3.09 -6.50
CA GLN A 99 -7.70 -4.33 -5.78
C GLN A 99 -6.50 -4.61 -4.87
N PHE A 100 -6.77 -4.93 -3.61
CA PHE A 100 -5.71 -5.18 -2.64
C PHE A 100 -6.02 -6.37 -1.74
N ARG A 101 -4.98 -6.89 -1.13
CA ARG A 101 -5.05 -7.89 -0.06
C ARG A 101 -4.00 -7.58 1.00
N LEU A 102 -4.37 -7.79 2.26
CA LEU A 102 -3.48 -7.60 3.38
C LEU A 102 -2.72 -8.89 3.70
N GLN A 103 -1.42 -8.78 3.92
CA GLN A 103 -0.56 -9.87 4.39
C GLN A 103 0.30 -9.36 5.54
N LYS A 104 -0.10 -9.67 6.78
CA LYS A 104 0.57 -9.15 7.98
C LYS A 104 0.56 -7.60 7.95
N ASN A 105 1.74 -6.98 7.81
CA ASN A 105 1.92 -5.52 7.71
C ASN A 105 2.12 -5.01 6.29
N LYS A 106 1.89 -5.86 5.28
CA LYS A 106 2.02 -5.52 3.88
C LYS A 106 0.66 -5.47 3.22
N MET A 107 0.51 -4.57 2.26
CA MET A 107 -0.59 -4.54 1.32
C MET A 107 -0.07 -4.89 -0.06
N LEU A 108 -0.66 -5.89 -0.68
CA LEU A 108 -0.43 -6.21 -2.09
C LEU A 108 -1.54 -5.54 -2.88
N LEU A 109 -1.18 -4.59 -3.73
CA LEU A 109 -2.09 -3.73 -4.49
C LEU A 109 -1.87 -3.90 -5.98
N ARG A 110 -2.96 -3.96 -6.73
CA ARG A 110 -2.97 -3.91 -8.19
C ARG A 110 -4.01 -2.92 -8.69
N VAL A 111 -3.70 -2.18 -9.73
CA VAL A 111 -4.60 -1.23 -10.39
C VAL A 111 -4.79 -1.69 -11.83
N GLU A 112 -6.02 -2.01 -12.20
CA GLU A 112 -6.33 -2.61 -13.51
C GLU A 112 -6.02 -1.66 -14.67
N ASN A 113 -6.34 -0.37 -14.50
CA ASN A 113 -6.13 0.65 -15.52
C ASN A 113 -4.66 1.08 -15.67
N LEU A 114 -3.75 0.56 -14.86
CA LEU A 114 -2.33 0.87 -14.95
C LEU A 114 -1.58 -0.23 -15.72
N ASP A 115 -1.39 -1.40 -15.10
CA ASP A 115 -0.69 -2.54 -15.70
C ASP A 115 -1.06 -3.88 -15.06
N SER A 116 -2.04 -3.87 -14.17
CA SER A 116 -2.53 -5.03 -13.41
C SER A 116 -1.47 -5.81 -12.61
N LYS A 117 -0.25 -5.26 -12.49
CA LYS A 117 0.81 -5.88 -11.70
C LYS A 117 0.56 -5.67 -10.22
N GLU A 118 0.77 -6.74 -9.45
CA GLU A 118 0.70 -6.67 -8.00
C GLU A 118 2.00 -6.08 -7.45
N ARG A 119 1.89 -5.02 -6.63
CA ARG A 119 3.00 -4.31 -5.99
C ARG A 119 2.86 -4.34 -4.48
N GLU A 120 3.99 -4.39 -3.80
CA GLU A 120 4.04 -4.38 -2.33
C GLU A 120 4.08 -2.96 -1.78
N TYR A 121 3.21 -2.70 -0.82
CA TYR A 121 3.17 -1.47 -0.03
C TYR A 121 3.26 -1.80 1.46
N THR A 122 3.88 -0.91 2.22
CA THR A 122 3.83 -0.94 3.68
C THR A 122 2.61 -0.17 4.15
N VAL A 123 1.82 -0.75 5.04
CA VAL A 123 0.70 -0.04 5.68
C VAL A 123 1.28 0.83 6.79
N VAL A 124 1.19 2.15 6.63
CA VAL A 124 1.69 3.14 7.59
C VAL A 124 0.67 3.37 8.69
N SER A 125 -0.59 3.53 8.32
CA SER A 125 -1.69 3.68 9.27
C SER A 125 -3.02 3.22 8.68
N MET A 126 -3.96 2.93 9.58
CA MET A 126 -5.35 2.63 9.27
C MET A 126 -6.23 3.52 10.15
N THR A 127 -7.13 4.27 9.53
CA THR A 127 -8.02 5.19 10.25
C THR A 127 -9.47 4.90 9.85
N PRO A 128 -10.40 4.78 10.80
CA PRO A 128 -11.81 4.68 10.47
C PRO A 128 -12.26 5.98 9.81
N ARG A 129 -13.08 5.88 8.76
CA ARG A 129 -13.72 7.05 8.15
C ARG A 129 -14.77 7.60 9.10
N SER A 130 -14.59 8.82 9.58
CA SER A 130 -15.60 9.55 10.31
C SER A 130 -16.69 10.01 9.32
N GLU A 131 -17.94 9.65 9.57
CA GLU A 131 -19.09 10.04 8.73
C GLU A 131 -19.42 11.55 8.82
N ASN A 132 -18.76 12.29 9.75
CA ASN A 132 -19.09 13.69 10.02
C ASN A 132 -18.39 14.71 9.11
N SER A 133 -17.64 14.30 8.09
CA SER A 133 -16.92 15.25 7.24
C SER A 133 -17.75 15.87 6.11
N THR A 134 -19.05 15.57 5.99
CA THR A 134 -19.89 16.09 4.90
C THR A 134 -20.85 17.18 5.33
N ALA A 135 -20.84 17.60 6.61
CA ALA A 135 -21.86 18.52 7.13
C ALA A 135 -21.43 19.99 7.21
N ASP A 136 -20.17 20.34 6.92
CA ASP A 136 -19.67 21.70 7.20
C ASP A 136 -19.38 22.55 5.95
N ALA A 137 -19.89 22.18 4.78
CA ALA A 137 -19.68 22.95 3.55
C ALA A 137 -20.90 23.78 3.09
N THR A 138 -21.94 23.93 3.91
CA THR A 138 -23.12 24.70 3.47
C THR A 138 -23.65 25.57 4.58
N THR A 139 -22.93 26.63 4.95
CA THR A 139 -23.56 27.82 5.54
C THR A 139 -22.66 29.04 5.25
N VAL A 140 -22.60 29.46 4.01
CA VAL A 140 -22.20 30.83 3.68
C VAL A 140 -23.43 31.71 3.96
N HIS A 141 -23.46 32.30 5.15
CA HIS A 141 -24.40 33.37 5.46
C HIS A 141 -24.04 34.60 4.60
N VAL A 142 -24.79 34.83 3.55
CA VAL A 142 -24.78 36.12 2.83
C VAL A 142 -25.58 37.09 3.67
N ASN A 143 -24.90 37.90 4.49
CA ASN A 143 -25.49 39.09 5.11
C ASN A 143 -25.61 40.16 4.04
N HIS A 144 -26.81 40.35 3.52
CA HIS A 144 -27.20 41.56 2.82
C HIS A 144 -27.26 42.71 3.82
N LEU A 145 -26.38 43.69 3.67
CA LEU A 145 -26.51 45.02 4.29
C LEU A 145 -27.48 45.82 3.44
N GLN A 146 -28.58 46.21 4.06
CA GLN A 146 -29.37 47.39 3.66
C GLN A 146 -28.77 48.65 4.25
#